data_d7f78d4fab9c2565b9100a97e56f8257
#
_entry.id   d7f78d4fab9c2565b9100a97e56f8257
#
_cell.length_a   1.000
_cell.length_b   1.000
_cell.length_c   1.000
_cell.angle_alpha   90.00
_cell.angle_beta   90.00
_cell.angle_gamma   90.00
#
_symmetry.space_group_name_H-M   'P 1'
#
loop_
_entity.id
_entity.type
_entity.pdbx_description
1 polymer ?
#
loop_
_entity_poly.entity_id
_entity_poly.type
_entity_poly.pdbx_seq_one_letter_code
_entity_poly.pdbx_strand_id
1 'polypeptide(L)'
;MSKISLKDKFAIDSQRETSEQRHVIHLFREGKFFRAFNYSAWLLSEYVYNEAYRNSINAQNPISVTRNTSQNDGEYIVCGFPVHSIEKYRGGLEYKVIDETRATITMPEFSIELEDDDYQKGYEEFAAGITKKPKKTDEQRQFGKSDLDGNVRSLGMIDIIRKANNYVIAEHTPIEVMLFFEEIQKDIHRLL
;
A
#
# COMPACT_ATOMS: atom_id res chain seq x y z
N MET A 1 21.99 13.80 -11.31
CA MET A 1 21.04 12.67 -11.47
C MET A 1 19.89 13.11 -12.37
N SER A 2 19.76 12.51 -13.54
CA SER A 2 18.62 12.77 -14.45
C SER A 2 17.36 12.16 -13.84
N LYS A 3 16.34 12.97 -13.58
CA LYS A 3 15.03 12.49 -13.12
C LYS A 3 14.28 11.92 -14.31
N ILE A 4 13.84 10.66 -14.21
CA ILE A 4 12.91 10.08 -15.20
C ILE A 4 11.58 10.82 -15.10
N SER A 5 11.03 11.26 -16.24
CA SER A 5 9.72 11.93 -16.26
C SER A 5 8.59 10.96 -15.89
N LEU A 6 7.45 11.49 -15.45
CA LEU A 6 6.29 10.66 -15.12
C LEU A 6 5.78 9.91 -16.35
N LYS A 7 5.78 10.58 -17.51
CA LYS A 7 5.43 9.98 -18.80
C LYS A 7 6.31 8.78 -19.17
N ASP A 8 7.63 8.89 -18.96
CA ASP A 8 8.55 7.78 -19.26
C ASP A 8 8.34 6.61 -18.29
N LYS A 9 8.04 6.88 -17.00
CA LYS A 9 7.70 5.84 -16.04
C LYS A 9 6.45 5.07 -16.46
N PHE A 10 5.43 5.77 -16.94
CA PHE A 10 4.20 5.12 -17.43
C PHE A 10 4.46 4.35 -18.71
N ALA A 11 5.25 4.87 -19.64
CA ALA A 11 5.62 4.17 -20.85
C ALA A 11 6.38 2.86 -20.56
N ILE A 12 7.27 2.85 -19.57
CA ILE A 12 7.97 1.64 -19.12
C ILE A 12 7.00 0.67 -18.46
N ASP A 13 6.14 1.16 -17.56
CA ASP A 13 5.20 0.33 -16.81
C ASP A 13 4.10 -0.28 -17.70
N SER A 14 3.74 0.37 -18.81
CA SER A 14 2.71 -0.12 -19.74
C SER A 14 3.19 -1.18 -20.73
N GLN A 15 4.49 -1.51 -20.75
CA GLN A 15 5.04 -2.58 -21.59
C GLN A 15 4.64 -3.95 -20.99
N ARG A 16 3.52 -4.51 -21.49
CA ARG A 16 2.92 -5.76 -21.00
C ARG A 16 2.52 -6.71 -22.14
N GLU A 17 3.20 -6.60 -23.27
CA GLU A 17 2.86 -7.33 -24.49
C GLU A 17 3.20 -8.82 -24.41
N THR A 18 4.25 -9.18 -23.67
CA THR A 18 4.69 -10.58 -23.51
C THR A 18 4.41 -11.08 -22.11
N SER A 19 4.27 -12.41 -21.94
CA SER A 19 4.13 -13.04 -20.64
C SER A 19 5.27 -12.61 -19.69
N GLU A 20 6.50 -12.62 -20.15
CA GLU A 20 7.64 -12.18 -19.33
C GLU A 20 7.49 -10.74 -18.83
N GLN A 21 7.03 -9.82 -19.66
CA GLN A 21 6.83 -8.41 -19.28
C GLN A 21 5.71 -8.24 -18.25
N ARG A 22 4.69 -9.09 -18.27
CA ARG A 22 3.57 -9.06 -17.32
C ARG A 22 3.99 -9.44 -15.91
N HIS A 23 5.04 -10.23 -15.76
CA HIS A 23 5.56 -10.67 -14.47
C HIS A 23 6.60 -9.72 -13.86
N VAL A 24 6.95 -8.62 -14.54
CA VAL A 24 7.94 -7.66 -14.07
C VAL A 24 7.27 -6.48 -13.36
N ILE A 25 7.68 -6.22 -12.14
CA ILE A 25 7.30 -5.03 -11.37
C ILE A 25 8.40 -4.00 -11.52
N HIS A 26 8.09 -2.85 -12.11
CA HIS A 26 9.03 -1.75 -12.27
C HIS A 26 9.02 -0.84 -11.05
N LEU A 27 10.18 -0.64 -10.46
CA LEU A 27 10.39 0.24 -9.32
C LEU A 27 11.21 1.46 -9.74
N PHE A 28 10.71 2.65 -9.41
CA PHE A 28 11.36 3.92 -9.69
C PHE A 28 11.81 4.57 -8.38
N ARG A 29 13.09 4.88 -8.26
CA ARG A 29 13.65 5.50 -7.08
C ARG A 29 13.38 7.01 -7.07
N GLU A 30 12.67 7.46 -6.05
CA GLU A 30 12.39 8.88 -5.78
C GLU A 30 12.94 9.24 -4.40
N GLY A 31 14.16 9.73 -4.37
CA GLY A 31 14.88 10.02 -3.14
C GLY A 31 15.10 8.77 -2.28
N LYS A 32 14.45 8.70 -1.12
CA LYS A 32 14.56 7.57 -0.18
C LYS A 32 13.47 6.50 -0.38
N PHE A 33 12.63 6.62 -1.42
CA PHE A 33 11.53 5.71 -1.69
C PHE A 33 11.66 5.06 -3.06
N PHE A 34 11.21 3.81 -3.15
CA PHE A 34 10.77 3.21 -4.39
C PHE A 34 9.29 3.51 -4.61
N ARG A 35 8.94 3.78 -5.88
CA ARG A 35 7.58 3.96 -6.36
C ARG A 35 7.29 2.94 -7.45
N ALA A 36 6.13 2.32 -7.37
CA ALA A 36 5.55 1.50 -8.42
C ALA A 36 4.27 2.18 -8.92
N PHE A 37 4.04 2.15 -10.22
CA PHE A 37 2.93 2.83 -10.87
C PHE A 37 2.00 1.81 -11.51
N ASN A 38 0.76 2.15 -11.70
CA ASN A 38 -0.28 1.42 -12.42
C ASN A 38 -0.20 -0.11 -12.28
N TYR A 39 0.19 -0.83 -13.34
CA TYR A 39 0.32 -2.30 -13.31
C TYR A 39 1.31 -2.78 -12.24
N SER A 40 2.47 -2.14 -12.13
CA SER A 40 3.45 -2.49 -11.11
C SER A 40 2.94 -2.25 -9.69
N ALA A 41 2.10 -1.24 -9.47
CA ALA A 41 1.46 -1.01 -8.18
C ALA A 41 0.44 -2.10 -7.85
N TRP A 42 -0.35 -2.52 -8.84
CA TRP A 42 -1.28 -3.63 -8.73
C TRP A 42 -0.57 -4.94 -8.39
N LEU A 43 0.41 -5.33 -9.20
CA LEU A 43 1.16 -6.57 -9.00
C LEU A 43 1.85 -6.61 -7.61
N LEU A 44 2.45 -5.50 -7.21
CA LEU A 44 3.13 -5.42 -5.92
C LEU A 44 2.16 -5.56 -4.75
N SER A 45 0.98 -4.94 -4.79
CA SER A 45 0.02 -4.96 -3.70
C SER A 45 -0.78 -6.24 -3.60
N GLU A 46 -1.21 -6.82 -4.74
CA GLU A 46 -2.13 -7.96 -4.77
C GLU A 46 -1.41 -9.31 -4.83
N TYR A 47 -0.26 -9.37 -5.49
CA TYR A 47 0.43 -10.65 -5.72
C TYR A 47 1.70 -10.84 -4.88
N VAL A 48 2.47 -9.77 -4.65
CA VAL A 48 3.74 -9.88 -3.90
C VAL A 48 3.54 -9.55 -2.43
N TYR A 49 3.08 -8.34 -2.11
CA TYR A 49 2.86 -7.89 -0.73
C TYR A 49 1.39 -8.06 -0.32
N ASN A 50 0.81 -9.19 -0.70
CA ASN A 50 -0.57 -9.56 -0.42
C ASN A 50 -0.78 -9.92 1.07
N GLU A 51 -2.02 -10.20 1.44
CA GLU A 51 -2.38 -10.52 2.82
C GLU A 51 -1.69 -11.80 3.33
N ALA A 52 -1.64 -12.85 2.48
CA ALA A 52 -1.02 -14.12 2.86
C ALA A 52 0.48 -13.95 3.16
N TYR A 53 1.21 -13.22 2.32
CA TYR A 53 2.63 -12.93 2.56
C TYR A 53 2.81 -12.04 3.79
N ARG A 54 1.98 -11.01 3.97
CA ARG A 54 2.06 -10.14 5.16
C ARG A 54 1.86 -10.92 6.46
N ASN A 55 0.92 -11.84 6.47
CA ASN A 55 0.66 -12.71 7.62
C ASN A 55 1.86 -13.62 7.92
N SER A 56 2.51 -14.17 6.89
CA SER A 56 3.69 -15.05 7.06
C SER A 56 4.90 -14.33 7.68
N ILE A 57 5.01 -13.02 7.51
CA ILE A 57 6.10 -12.18 8.08
C ILE A 57 5.65 -11.31 9.25
N ASN A 58 4.47 -11.55 9.80
CA ASN A 58 3.84 -10.75 10.86
C ASN A 58 3.75 -9.24 10.55
N ALA A 59 3.53 -8.90 9.28
CA ALA A 59 3.38 -7.53 8.81
C ALA A 59 1.90 -7.15 8.67
N GLN A 60 1.36 -6.42 9.62
CA GLN A 60 -0.07 -6.09 9.70
C GLN A 60 -0.53 -5.06 8.65
N ASN A 61 0.35 -4.14 8.24
CA ASN A 61 -0.05 -3.01 7.40
C ASN A 61 0.10 -3.33 5.91
N PRO A 62 -0.97 -3.18 5.09
CA PRO A 62 -0.86 -3.25 3.64
C PRO A 62 0.01 -2.12 3.08
N ILE A 63 0.50 -2.31 1.83
CA ILE A 63 1.15 -1.21 1.13
C ILE A 63 0.09 -0.13 0.79
N SER A 64 0.44 1.14 1.05
CA SER A 64 -0.50 2.23 0.76
C SER A 64 -0.55 2.49 -0.74
N VAL A 65 -1.67 2.17 -1.37
CA VAL A 65 -1.96 2.44 -2.77
C VAL A 65 -2.84 3.69 -2.87
N THR A 66 -2.51 4.60 -3.78
CA THR A 66 -3.26 5.85 -3.96
C THR A 66 -3.50 6.14 -5.43
N ARG A 67 -4.68 6.71 -5.74
CA ARG A 67 -4.99 7.27 -7.05
C ARG A 67 -4.65 8.75 -7.06
N ASN A 68 -3.85 9.17 -8.02
CA ASN A 68 -3.43 10.55 -8.20
C ASN A 68 -3.82 11.05 -9.60
N THR A 69 -3.73 12.36 -9.81
CA THR A 69 -3.99 12.99 -11.11
C THR A 69 -2.82 13.93 -11.44
N SER A 70 -2.20 13.75 -12.59
CA SER A 70 -1.25 14.69 -13.20
C SER A 70 -1.99 15.57 -14.20
N GLN A 71 -1.64 16.83 -14.30
CA GLN A 71 -2.25 17.75 -15.29
C GLN A 71 -1.95 17.30 -16.74
N ASN A 72 -0.78 16.72 -16.97
CA ASN A 72 -0.30 16.36 -18.29
C ASN A 72 -0.51 14.88 -18.64
N ASP A 73 -0.52 14.00 -17.63
CA ASP A 73 -0.45 12.54 -17.84
C ASP A 73 -1.72 11.80 -17.40
N GLY A 74 -2.74 12.54 -16.93
CA GLY A 74 -4.01 11.97 -16.52
C GLY A 74 -3.99 11.33 -15.13
N GLU A 75 -4.91 10.37 -14.90
CA GLU A 75 -5.01 9.63 -13.65
C GLU A 75 -4.05 8.45 -13.64
N TYR A 76 -3.49 8.17 -12.48
CA TYR A 76 -2.60 7.03 -12.27
C TYR A 76 -2.67 6.51 -10.84
N ILE A 77 -2.31 5.26 -10.69
CA ILE A 77 -2.20 4.59 -9.40
C ILE A 77 -0.73 4.54 -9.01
N VAL A 78 -0.44 4.72 -7.75
CA VAL A 78 0.92 4.65 -7.22
C VAL A 78 0.93 4.05 -5.83
N CYS A 79 1.88 3.18 -5.58
CA CYS A 79 2.27 2.78 -4.25
C CYS A 79 3.78 3.01 -4.05
N GLY A 80 4.27 2.83 -2.83
CA GLY A 80 5.70 2.95 -2.59
C GLY A 80 6.09 2.62 -1.17
N PHE A 81 7.38 2.35 -1.02
CA PHE A 81 7.99 1.95 0.24
C PHE A 81 9.42 2.49 0.34
N PRO A 82 9.99 2.60 1.55
CA PRO A 82 11.38 3.05 1.73
C PRO A 82 12.38 2.09 1.06
N VAL A 83 13.40 2.64 0.39
CA VAL A 83 14.43 1.84 -0.33
C VAL A 83 15.08 0.79 0.57
N HIS A 84 15.37 1.13 1.83
CA HIS A 84 15.99 0.20 2.80
C HIS A 84 15.08 -0.98 3.19
N SER A 85 13.79 -0.92 2.87
CA SER A 85 12.82 -1.96 3.19
C SER A 85 12.57 -2.92 2.02
N ILE A 86 13.38 -2.88 0.96
CA ILE A 86 13.19 -3.70 -0.25
C ILE A 86 13.05 -5.20 0.06
N GLU A 87 13.84 -5.72 0.99
CA GLU A 87 13.81 -7.14 1.37
C GLU A 87 12.43 -7.59 1.87
N LYS A 88 11.74 -6.70 2.61
CA LYS A 88 10.39 -6.95 3.08
C LYS A 88 9.37 -6.93 1.94
N TYR A 89 9.50 -5.99 1.00
CA TYR A 89 8.48 -5.75 -0.02
C TYR A 89 8.66 -6.58 -1.28
N ARG A 90 9.85 -7.17 -1.53
CA ARG A 90 10.06 -8.06 -2.67
C ARG A 90 9.57 -9.50 -2.45
N GLY A 91 9.14 -9.88 -1.25
CA GLY A 91 8.56 -11.19 -0.98
C GLY A 91 9.50 -12.38 -1.23
N GLY A 92 10.83 -12.19 -1.14
CA GLY A 92 11.82 -13.21 -1.49
C GLY A 92 12.04 -13.40 -3.00
N LEU A 93 11.36 -12.62 -3.85
CA LEU A 93 11.46 -12.70 -5.31
C LEU A 93 12.78 -12.11 -5.83
N GLU A 94 13.09 -12.40 -7.09
CA GLU A 94 14.25 -11.83 -7.77
C GLU A 94 14.15 -10.31 -7.83
N TYR A 95 15.20 -9.64 -7.34
CA TYR A 95 15.33 -8.18 -7.39
C TYR A 95 16.56 -7.79 -8.17
N LYS A 96 16.41 -6.96 -9.20
CA LYS A 96 17.49 -6.48 -10.04
C LYS A 96 17.53 -4.97 -10.10
N VAL A 97 18.68 -4.40 -9.81
CA VAL A 97 18.94 -2.97 -10.02
C VAL A 97 19.29 -2.78 -11.50
N ILE A 98 18.55 -1.93 -12.20
CA ILE A 98 18.77 -1.60 -13.61
C ILE A 98 19.75 -0.44 -13.70
N ASP A 99 19.48 0.64 -12.95
CA ASP A 99 20.34 1.81 -12.85
C ASP A 99 20.10 2.54 -11.49
N GLU A 100 20.68 3.72 -11.29
CA GLU A 100 20.52 4.50 -10.04
C GLU A 100 19.08 4.86 -9.72
N THR A 101 18.20 4.90 -10.72
CA THR A 101 16.81 5.36 -10.63
C THR A 101 15.78 4.26 -10.79
N ARG A 102 16.19 3.08 -11.27
CA ARG A 102 15.28 1.97 -11.63
C ARG A 102 15.75 0.64 -11.07
N ALA A 103 14.78 -0.14 -10.65
CA ALA A 103 14.96 -1.54 -10.30
C ALA A 103 13.72 -2.34 -10.73
N THR A 104 13.82 -3.65 -10.73
CA THR A 104 12.71 -4.56 -11.01
C THR A 104 12.62 -5.65 -9.97
N ILE A 105 11.38 -6.12 -9.76
CA ILE A 105 11.09 -7.40 -9.09
C ILE A 105 10.45 -8.29 -10.14
N THR A 106 10.94 -9.52 -10.29
CA THR A 106 10.40 -10.50 -11.24
C THR A 106 9.61 -11.55 -10.48
N MET A 107 8.35 -11.73 -10.84
CA MET A 107 7.48 -12.78 -10.29
C MET A 107 7.66 -14.07 -11.12
N PRO A 108 7.45 -15.25 -10.52
CA PRO A 108 7.41 -16.50 -11.28
C PRO A 108 6.28 -16.50 -12.33
N GLU A 109 6.50 -17.11 -13.50
CA GLU A 109 5.52 -17.16 -14.59
C GLU A 109 4.16 -17.76 -14.20
N PHE A 110 4.14 -18.70 -13.28
CA PHE A 110 2.91 -19.34 -12.78
C PHE A 110 2.19 -18.51 -11.68
N SER A 111 2.71 -17.36 -11.31
CA SER A 111 2.08 -16.49 -10.29
C SER A 111 0.81 -15.81 -10.79
N ILE A 112 0.64 -15.69 -12.11
CA ILE A 112 -0.51 -15.06 -12.76
C ILE A 112 -0.83 -15.90 -13.99
N GLU A 113 -1.73 -16.87 -13.85
CA GLU A 113 -2.33 -17.61 -14.98
C GLU A 113 -3.46 -16.78 -15.62
N LEU A 114 -3.16 -15.54 -16.00
CA LEU A 114 -4.14 -14.68 -16.64
C LEU A 114 -3.86 -14.64 -18.15
N GLU A 115 -4.84 -15.05 -18.94
CA GLU A 115 -4.89 -14.72 -20.36
C GLU A 115 -4.89 -13.21 -20.56
N ASP A 116 -4.61 -12.73 -21.76
CA ASP A 116 -4.42 -11.31 -22.05
C ASP A 116 -5.58 -10.44 -21.58
N ASP A 117 -6.82 -10.88 -21.86
CA ASP A 117 -8.04 -10.16 -21.50
C ASP A 117 -8.26 -10.13 -19.98
N ASP A 118 -7.94 -11.21 -19.28
CA ASP A 118 -8.09 -11.30 -17.82
C ASP A 118 -7.04 -10.45 -17.09
N TYR A 119 -5.83 -10.29 -17.64
CA TYR A 119 -4.80 -9.43 -17.08
C TYR A 119 -5.23 -7.97 -17.08
N GLN A 120 -5.72 -7.49 -18.23
CA GLN A 120 -6.23 -6.14 -18.37
C GLN A 120 -7.43 -5.89 -17.46
N LYS A 121 -8.38 -6.82 -17.44
CA LYS A 121 -9.59 -6.76 -16.61
C LYS A 121 -9.24 -6.73 -15.12
N GLY A 122 -8.33 -7.59 -14.65
CA GLY A 122 -7.88 -7.63 -13.26
C GLY A 122 -7.28 -6.30 -12.81
N TYR A 123 -6.46 -5.67 -13.67
CA TYR A 123 -5.94 -4.34 -13.39
C TYR A 123 -7.05 -3.27 -13.33
N GLU A 124 -8.00 -3.30 -14.26
CA GLU A 124 -9.11 -2.34 -14.30
C GLU A 124 -10.01 -2.45 -13.07
N GLU A 125 -10.34 -3.67 -12.62
CA GLU A 125 -11.09 -3.93 -11.40
C GLU A 125 -10.35 -3.41 -10.16
N PHE A 126 -9.06 -3.70 -10.04
CA PHE A 126 -8.22 -3.15 -8.99
C PHE A 126 -8.20 -1.63 -9.02
N ALA A 127 -7.98 -1.05 -10.20
CA ALA A 127 -7.94 0.39 -10.38
C ALA A 127 -9.26 1.04 -9.97
N ALA A 128 -10.40 0.46 -10.33
CA ALA A 128 -11.73 0.97 -9.94
C ALA A 128 -11.93 0.98 -8.43
N GLY A 129 -11.36 0.02 -7.69
CA GLY A 129 -11.43 -0.06 -6.24
C GLY A 129 -10.62 1.01 -5.49
N ILE A 130 -9.62 1.63 -6.15
CA ILE A 130 -8.76 2.63 -5.50
C ILE A 130 -9.41 4.02 -5.55
N THR A 131 -9.86 4.51 -4.42
CA THR A 131 -10.46 5.84 -4.30
C THR A 131 -9.41 6.95 -4.30
N LYS A 132 -9.77 8.12 -4.86
CA LYS A 132 -8.92 9.32 -4.74
C LYS A 132 -8.88 9.78 -3.28
N LYS A 133 -7.69 10.05 -2.77
CA LYS A 133 -7.60 10.79 -1.50
C LYS A 133 -8.24 12.18 -1.71
N PRO A 134 -9.16 12.62 -0.82
CA PRO A 134 -9.70 13.96 -0.89
C PRO A 134 -8.53 14.95 -0.86
N LYS A 135 -8.52 15.91 -1.81
CA LYS A 135 -7.57 17.03 -1.77
C LYS A 135 -7.82 17.77 -0.45
N LYS A 136 -6.79 17.90 0.39
CA LYS A 136 -6.86 18.80 1.53
C LYS A 136 -7.09 20.20 0.98
N THR A 137 -8.23 20.79 1.28
CA THR A 137 -8.53 22.20 0.97
C THR A 137 -7.54 23.09 1.70
N ASP A 138 -7.25 24.28 1.16
CA ASP A 138 -6.30 25.22 1.75
C ASP A 138 -6.70 25.62 3.18
N GLU A 139 -7.98 25.56 3.53
CA GLU A 139 -8.52 25.69 4.89
C GLU A 139 -7.99 24.58 5.82
N GLN A 140 -7.87 23.33 5.35
CA GLN A 140 -7.29 22.22 6.14
C GLN A 140 -5.76 22.31 6.30
N ARG A 141 -5.08 23.15 5.50
CA ARG A 141 -3.63 23.41 5.66
C ARG A 141 -3.35 24.45 6.74
N GLN A 142 -4.28 25.38 6.99
CA GLN A 142 -4.15 26.39 8.05
C GLN A 142 -4.51 25.82 9.44
N PHE A 143 -5.42 24.85 9.53
CA PHE A 143 -5.79 24.21 10.79
C PHE A 143 -4.72 23.24 11.36
N GLY A 144 -3.73 22.86 10.58
CA GLY A 144 -2.66 21.92 11.01
C GLY A 144 -1.64 22.48 12.00
N LYS A 145 -1.85 23.68 12.56
CA LYS A 145 -0.97 24.29 13.59
C LYS A 145 -1.62 24.51 14.96
N SER A 146 -2.92 24.24 15.11
CA SER A 146 -3.62 24.49 16.38
C SER A 146 -4.31 23.29 17.03
N ASP A 147 -4.30 22.09 16.41
CA ASP A 147 -5.05 20.94 16.94
C ASP A 147 -4.11 19.80 17.39
N LEU A 148 -3.32 20.04 18.41
CA LEU A 148 -2.66 18.97 19.18
C LEU A 148 -3.71 18.07 19.87
N ASP A 149 -4.89 18.58 20.24
CA ASP A 149 -5.95 17.82 20.91
C ASP A 149 -6.71 16.86 19.99
N GLY A 150 -6.99 17.24 18.72
CA GLY A 150 -7.69 16.37 17.75
C GLY A 150 -6.86 15.18 17.30
N ASN A 151 -5.53 15.35 17.23
CA ASN A 151 -4.63 14.28 16.80
C ASN A 151 -4.43 13.24 17.92
N VAL A 152 -4.44 13.66 19.19
CA VAL A 152 -4.35 12.75 20.34
C VAL A 152 -5.62 11.89 20.47
N ARG A 153 -6.81 12.45 20.23
CA ARG A 153 -8.07 11.69 20.22
C ARG A 153 -8.15 10.66 19.10
N SER A 154 -7.71 11.01 17.91
CA SER A 154 -7.70 10.10 16.77
C SER A 154 -6.69 8.95 16.93
N LEU A 155 -5.52 9.21 17.49
CA LEU A 155 -4.53 8.20 17.84
C LEU A 155 -5.05 7.25 18.94
N GLY A 156 -5.69 7.79 19.97
CA GLY A 156 -6.31 7.00 21.04
C GLY A 156 -7.41 6.07 20.51
N MET A 157 -8.26 6.53 19.59
CA MET A 157 -9.31 5.71 18.99
C MET A 157 -8.71 4.55 18.16
N ILE A 158 -7.65 4.81 17.39
CA ILE A 158 -6.95 3.77 16.60
C ILE A 158 -6.36 2.70 17.53
N ASP A 159 -5.80 3.10 18.67
CA ASP A 159 -5.22 2.16 19.62
C ASP A 159 -6.30 1.30 20.30
N ILE A 160 -7.46 1.86 20.60
CA ILE A 160 -8.62 1.11 21.14
C ILE A 160 -9.11 0.07 20.10
N ILE A 161 -9.27 0.46 18.85
CA ILE A 161 -9.68 -0.45 17.77
C ILE A 161 -8.65 -1.58 17.58
N ARG A 162 -7.37 -1.26 17.62
CA ARG A 162 -6.29 -2.26 17.52
C ARG A 162 -6.32 -3.24 18.69
N LYS A 163 -6.52 -2.75 19.91
CA LYS A 163 -6.65 -3.55 21.12
C LYS A 163 -7.84 -4.51 21.03
N ALA A 164 -8.99 -4.01 20.56
CA ALA A 164 -10.20 -4.82 20.39
C ALA A 164 -10.03 -5.89 19.31
N ASN A 165 -9.40 -5.56 18.16
CA ASN A 165 -9.18 -6.51 17.06
C ASN A 165 -8.16 -7.61 17.39
N ASN A 166 -7.21 -7.34 18.29
CA ASN A 166 -6.18 -8.30 18.66
C ASN A 166 -6.61 -9.21 19.84
N TYR A 167 -7.81 -8.99 20.41
CA TYR A 167 -8.29 -9.79 21.52
C TYR A 167 -8.99 -11.07 21.03
N VAL A 168 -8.39 -12.22 21.30
CA VAL A 168 -8.93 -13.53 20.87
C VAL A 168 -9.83 -14.09 21.97
N ILE A 169 -11.14 -13.89 21.86
CA ILE A 169 -12.16 -14.29 22.84
C ILE A 169 -12.05 -15.78 23.22
N ALA A 170 -11.73 -16.64 22.24
CA ALA A 170 -11.65 -18.09 22.46
C ALA A 170 -10.52 -18.54 23.39
N GLU A 171 -9.54 -17.67 23.65
CA GLU A 171 -8.38 -17.96 24.52
C GLU A 171 -8.57 -17.47 25.96
N HIS A 172 -9.71 -16.84 26.26
CA HIS A 172 -9.98 -16.21 27.55
C HIS A 172 -11.24 -16.75 28.24
N THR A 173 -11.24 -16.69 29.55
CA THR A 173 -12.43 -17.02 30.36
C THR A 173 -13.51 -15.97 30.21
N PRO A 174 -14.80 -16.26 30.43
CA PRO A 174 -15.88 -15.28 30.37
C PRO A 174 -15.65 -14.05 31.29
N ILE A 175 -14.97 -14.22 32.41
CA ILE A 175 -14.65 -13.11 33.31
C ILE A 175 -13.59 -12.19 32.69
N GLU A 176 -12.55 -12.75 32.12
CA GLU A 176 -11.51 -11.97 31.43
C GLU A 176 -12.05 -11.21 30.22
N VAL A 177 -12.99 -11.82 29.48
CA VAL A 177 -13.68 -11.15 28.38
C VAL A 177 -14.49 -9.96 28.88
N MET A 178 -15.23 -10.10 29.97
CA MET A 178 -15.99 -8.99 30.58
C MET A 178 -15.06 -7.86 31.05
N LEU A 179 -13.98 -8.17 31.74
CA LEU A 179 -13.01 -7.20 32.20
C LEU A 179 -12.36 -6.45 31.02
N PHE A 180 -12.08 -7.14 29.95
CA PHE A 180 -11.56 -6.52 28.72
C PHE A 180 -12.56 -5.52 28.10
N PHE A 181 -13.84 -5.87 28.02
CA PHE A 181 -14.86 -4.94 27.53
C PHE A 181 -15.04 -3.73 28.44
N GLU A 182 -14.99 -3.89 29.76
CA GLU A 182 -15.02 -2.76 30.70
C GLU A 182 -13.82 -1.81 30.48
N GLU A 183 -12.64 -2.36 30.23
CA GLU A 183 -11.45 -1.57 29.93
C GLU A 183 -11.60 -0.78 28.64
N ILE A 184 -12.07 -1.42 27.56
CA ILE A 184 -12.37 -0.76 26.28
C ILE A 184 -13.39 0.38 26.45
N GLN A 185 -14.46 0.16 27.23
CA GLN A 185 -15.45 1.20 27.52
C GLN A 185 -14.83 2.39 28.28
N LYS A 186 -13.97 2.15 29.26
CA LYS A 186 -13.26 3.21 29.97
C LYS A 186 -12.33 4.01 29.06
N ASP A 187 -11.63 3.32 28.15
CA ASP A 187 -10.73 3.97 27.21
C ASP A 187 -11.50 4.85 26.21
N ILE A 188 -12.67 4.38 25.72
CA ILE A 188 -13.57 5.20 24.87
C ILE A 188 -14.07 6.43 25.63
N HIS A 189 -14.52 6.29 26.88
CA HIS A 189 -15.00 7.42 27.68
C HIS A 189 -13.94 8.48 27.98
N ARG A 190 -12.66 8.12 27.99
CA ARG A 190 -11.57 9.08 28.14
C ARG A 190 -11.28 9.89 26.87
N LEU A 191 -11.76 9.41 25.72
CA LEU A 191 -11.55 10.08 24.43
C LEU A 191 -12.73 10.98 24.02
N LEU A 192 -13.90 10.81 24.63
CA LEU A 192 -15.09 11.64 24.44
C LEU A 192 -15.06 12.87 25.33
#